data_eb7aa6591d03f77145df8e47962acfe5
#
_entry.id   eb7aa6591d03f77145df8e47962acfe5
#
_cell.length_a   1.000
_cell.length_b   1.000
_cell.length_c   1.000
_cell.angle_alpha   90.00
_cell.angle_beta   90.00
_cell.angle_gamma   90.00
#
_symmetry.space_group_name_H-M   'P 1'
#
loop_
_entity.id
_entity.type
_entity.pdbx_description
1 polymer ?
#
loop_
_entity_poly.entity_id
_entity_poly.type
_entity_poly.pdbx_seq_one_letter_code
_entity_poly.pdbx_strand_id
1 'polypeptide(L)'
;MEPITALLALAAVLFVGAFIVQPFFNAEGGERAGRERRRAASALRQRADLLAERNRVYAAIRDLDFDYKTNKVSDEEYAEQRYRLVAEGVEILQMLDALPADDP
;
A
#
# COMPACT_ATOMS: atom_id res chain seq x y z
N MET A 1 28.87 17.68 22.01
CA MET A 1 27.91 16.58 21.94
C MET A 1 28.03 15.73 23.18
N GLU A 2 26.96 15.61 23.88
CA GLU A 2 26.96 14.84 25.10
C GLU A 2 26.95 13.34 24.80
N PRO A 3 27.79 12.54 25.49
CA PRO A 3 27.83 11.10 25.26
C PRO A 3 26.51 10.39 25.56
N ILE A 4 25.67 10.99 26.40
CA ILE A 4 24.35 10.46 26.76
C ILE A 4 23.42 10.43 25.52
N THR A 5 23.47 11.48 24.71
CA THR A 5 22.65 11.58 23.48
C THR A 5 23.07 10.50 22.48
N ALA A 6 24.38 10.28 22.33
CA ALA A 6 24.90 9.25 21.45
C ALA A 6 24.53 7.85 21.93
N LEU A 7 24.54 7.60 23.25
CA LEU A 7 24.15 6.35 23.84
C LEU A 7 22.65 6.08 23.67
N LEU A 8 21.82 7.11 23.84
CA LEU A 8 20.37 7.00 23.64
C LEU A 8 20.03 6.71 22.17
N ALA A 9 20.72 7.37 21.24
CA ALA A 9 20.51 7.14 19.83
C ALA A 9 20.92 5.70 19.44
N LEU A 10 22.05 5.23 19.96
CA LEU A 10 22.51 3.87 19.73
C LEU A 10 21.53 2.84 20.32
N ALA A 11 21.04 3.08 21.54
CA ALA A 11 20.06 2.22 22.19
C ALA A 11 18.77 2.14 21.39
N ALA A 12 18.29 3.28 20.86
CA ALA A 12 17.09 3.33 20.02
C ALA A 12 17.28 2.52 18.74
N VAL A 13 18.44 2.66 18.08
CA VAL A 13 18.74 1.90 16.87
C VAL A 13 18.80 0.40 17.15
N LEU A 14 19.44 0.01 18.25
CA LEU A 14 19.53 -1.39 18.65
C LEU A 14 18.15 -1.95 19.00
N PHE A 15 17.32 -1.16 19.67
CA PHE A 15 15.96 -1.57 20.04
C PHE A 15 15.08 -1.78 18.80
N VAL A 16 15.13 -0.86 17.84
CA VAL A 16 14.41 -0.98 16.57
C VAL A 16 14.95 -2.16 15.76
N GLY A 17 16.26 -2.31 15.70
CA GLY A 17 16.89 -3.45 15.03
C GLY A 17 16.47 -4.77 15.64
N ALA A 18 16.49 -4.88 16.98
CA ALA A 18 16.03 -6.08 17.67
C ALA A 18 14.56 -6.37 17.41
N PHE A 19 13.73 -5.33 17.37
CA PHE A 19 12.30 -5.47 17.09
C PHE A 19 12.05 -5.98 15.66
N ILE A 20 12.81 -5.50 14.67
CA ILE A 20 12.70 -5.94 13.29
C ILE A 20 13.22 -7.38 13.13
N VAL A 21 14.29 -7.75 13.84
CA VAL A 21 14.91 -9.06 13.75
C VAL A 21 14.18 -10.10 14.60
N GLN A 22 13.46 -9.68 15.63
CA GLN A 22 12.73 -10.57 16.52
C GLN A 22 11.81 -11.57 15.81
N PRO A 23 11.04 -11.17 14.76
CA PRO A 23 10.24 -12.13 14.01
C PRO A 23 11.06 -13.25 13.36
N PHE A 24 12.31 -12.97 13.01
CA PHE A 24 13.18 -13.97 12.41
C PHE A 24 13.64 -15.03 13.43
N PHE A 25 13.92 -14.61 14.66
CA PHE A 25 14.35 -15.54 15.70
C PHE A 25 13.20 -16.38 16.24
N ASN A 26 12.00 -15.80 16.31
CA ASN A 26 10.83 -16.53 16.77
C ASN A 26 10.34 -17.57 15.73
N ALA A 27 10.82 -17.50 14.50
CA ALA A 27 10.44 -18.43 13.45
C ALA A 27 11.10 -19.80 13.57
N GLU A 28 12.08 -19.98 14.45
CA GLU A 28 12.76 -21.27 14.63
C GLU A 28 11.88 -22.36 15.22
N GLY A 29 10.78 -21.99 15.88
CA GLY A 29 9.84 -22.95 16.46
C GLY A 29 8.71 -23.37 15.53
N GLY A 30 8.61 -22.85 14.30
CA GLY A 30 7.52 -23.20 13.39
C GLY A 30 7.70 -22.58 12.03
N GLU A 31 8.40 -23.26 11.14
CA GLU A 31 8.58 -22.81 9.77
C GLU A 31 7.24 -22.57 9.06
N ARG A 32 6.24 -23.39 9.35
CA ARG A 32 4.89 -23.24 8.77
C ARG A 32 4.21 -21.97 9.29
N ALA A 33 4.28 -21.72 10.59
CA ALA A 33 3.71 -20.50 11.19
C ALA A 33 4.38 -19.23 10.66
N GLY A 34 5.70 -19.28 10.48
CA GLY A 34 6.45 -18.18 9.89
C GLY A 34 6.06 -17.90 8.45
N ARG A 35 5.87 -18.94 7.66
CA ARG A 35 5.42 -18.81 6.26
C ARG A 35 4.01 -18.26 6.16
N GLU A 36 3.11 -18.73 7.00
CA GLU A 36 1.73 -18.24 7.04
C GLU A 36 1.67 -16.76 7.43
N ARG A 37 2.49 -16.36 8.42
CA ARG A 37 2.58 -14.96 8.83
C ARG A 37 3.14 -14.08 7.72
N ARG A 38 4.15 -14.57 7.00
CA ARG A 38 4.72 -13.84 5.86
C ARG A 38 3.73 -13.69 4.73
N ARG A 39 2.97 -14.75 4.43
CA ARG A 39 1.92 -14.70 3.41
C ARG A 39 0.82 -13.73 3.80
N ALA A 40 0.39 -13.75 5.07
CA ALA A 40 -0.62 -12.84 5.57
C ALA A 40 -0.13 -11.40 5.54
N ALA A 41 1.11 -11.14 5.97
CA ALA A 41 1.70 -9.80 5.92
C ALA A 41 1.84 -9.30 4.48
N SER A 42 2.27 -10.17 3.56
CA SER A 42 2.39 -9.84 2.15
C SER A 42 1.04 -9.53 1.52
N ALA A 43 0.01 -10.31 1.84
CA ALA A 43 -1.35 -10.08 1.36
C ALA A 43 -1.91 -8.75 1.88
N LEU A 44 -1.65 -8.41 3.14
CA LEU A 44 -2.07 -7.13 3.72
C LEU A 44 -1.40 -5.95 3.03
N ARG A 45 -0.10 -6.05 2.77
CA ARG A 45 0.64 -5.01 2.05
C ARG A 45 0.11 -4.83 0.65
N GLN A 46 -0.10 -5.93 -0.06
CA GLN A 46 -0.62 -5.92 -1.43
C GLN A 46 -2.00 -5.27 -1.48
N ARG A 47 -2.85 -5.60 -0.51
CA ARG A 47 -4.17 -4.99 -0.41
C ARG A 47 -4.09 -3.50 -0.12
N ALA A 48 -3.21 -3.09 0.81
CA ALA A 48 -3.01 -1.68 1.13
C ALA A 48 -2.51 -0.90 -0.09
N ASP A 49 -1.57 -1.46 -0.85
CA ASP A 49 -1.05 -0.84 -2.07
C ASP A 49 -2.15 -0.68 -3.13
N LEU A 50 -2.98 -1.70 -3.32
CA LEU A 50 -4.08 -1.66 -4.28
C LEU A 50 -5.16 -0.65 -3.87
N LEU A 51 -5.46 -0.55 -2.57
CA LEU A 51 -6.40 0.45 -2.06
C LEU A 51 -5.88 1.87 -2.27
N ALA A 52 -4.58 2.09 -2.06
CA ALA A 52 -3.95 3.38 -2.33
C ALA A 52 -4.01 3.73 -3.82
N GLU A 53 -3.75 2.77 -4.70
CA GLU A 53 -3.87 2.95 -6.15
C GLU A 53 -5.30 3.25 -6.57
N ARG A 54 -6.27 2.55 -5.99
CA ARG A 54 -7.69 2.81 -6.24
C ARG A 54 -8.05 4.24 -5.85
N ASN A 55 -7.61 4.69 -4.68
CA ASN A 55 -7.89 6.04 -4.20
C ASN A 55 -7.24 7.08 -5.11
N ARG A 56 -6.04 6.80 -5.61
CA ARG A 56 -5.34 7.67 -6.56
C ARG A 56 -6.14 7.81 -7.87
N VAL A 57 -6.65 6.70 -8.39
CA VAL A 57 -7.46 6.70 -9.62
C VAL A 57 -8.76 7.46 -9.41
N TYR A 58 -9.44 7.27 -8.28
CA TYR A 58 -10.67 8.00 -7.97
C TYR A 58 -10.43 9.50 -7.86
N ALA A 59 -9.33 9.90 -7.23
CA ALA A 59 -8.95 11.32 -7.15
C ALA A 59 -8.67 11.89 -8.53
N ALA A 60 -7.99 11.13 -9.39
CA ALA A 60 -7.69 11.56 -10.76
C ALA A 60 -8.97 11.72 -11.59
N ILE A 61 -9.94 10.82 -11.44
CA ILE A 61 -11.24 10.94 -12.13
C ILE A 61 -11.98 12.18 -11.65
N ARG A 62 -11.98 12.43 -10.36
CA ARG A 62 -12.63 13.62 -9.77
C ARG A 62 -11.99 14.91 -10.30
N ASP A 63 -10.67 14.96 -10.33
CA ASP A 63 -9.93 16.12 -10.85
C ASP A 63 -10.22 16.33 -12.34
N LEU A 64 -10.28 15.23 -13.10
CA LEU A 64 -10.60 15.29 -14.54
C LEU A 64 -12.03 15.80 -14.75
N ASP A 65 -12.99 15.31 -13.97
CA ASP A 65 -14.38 15.77 -14.05
C ASP A 65 -14.49 17.27 -13.73
N PHE A 66 -13.72 17.73 -12.73
CA PHE A 66 -13.67 19.14 -12.38
C PHE A 66 -13.07 19.99 -13.52
N ASP A 67 -11.96 19.52 -14.09
CA ASP A 67 -11.30 20.21 -15.21
C ASP A 67 -12.23 20.28 -16.43
N TYR A 68 -13.01 19.23 -16.67
CA TYR A 68 -13.99 19.24 -17.75
C TYR A 68 -15.10 20.27 -17.50
N LYS A 69 -15.63 20.33 -16.28
CA LYS A 69 -16.67 21.29 -15.92
C LYS A 69 -16.19 22.74 -16.01
N THR A 70 -14.90 22.97 -15.82
CA THR A 70 -14.30 24.30 -15.90
C THR A 70 -13.72 24.60 -17.28
N ASN A 71 -14.00 23.78 -18.29
CA ASN A 71 -13.56 23.95 -19.67
C ASN A 71 -12.05 23.94 -19.88
N LYS A 72 -11.31 23.27 -18.99
CA LYS A 72 -9.86 23.12 -19.13
C LYS A 72 -9.46 21.95 -20.03
N VAL A 73 -10.39 21.04 -20.26
CA VAL A 73 -10.17 19.82 -21.04
C VAL A 73 -11.27 19.76 -22.12
N SER A 74 -10.88 19.36 -23.32
CA SER A 74 -11.85 19.18 -24.41
C SER A 74 -12.70 17.91 -24.20
N ASP A 75 -13.83 17.84 -24.89
CA ASP A 75 -14.72 16.67 -24.83
C ASP A 75 -13.97 15.38 -25.22
N GLU A 76 -13.13 15.46 -26.24
CA GLU A 76 -12.37 14.31 -26.73
C GLU A 76 -11.32 13.86 -25.73
N GLU A 77 -10.56 14.81 -25.18
CA GLU A 77 -9.55 14.51 -24.15
C GLU A 77 -10.20 13.95 -22.89
N TYR A 78 -11.33 14.53 -22.49
CA TYR A 78 -12.06 14.06 -21.32
C TYR A 78 -12.49 12.60 -21.50
N ALA A 79 -13.12 12.28 -22.62
CA ALA A 79 -13.60 10.93 -22.90
C ALA A 79 -12.46 9.93 -22.91
N GLU A 80 -11.33 10.27 -23.54
CA GLU A 80 -10.17 9.40 -23.64
C GLU A 80 -9.51 9.16 -22.27
N GLN A 81 -9.27 10.23 -21.54
CA GLN A 81 -8.62 10.12 -20.22
C GLN A 81 -9.54 9.41 -19.22
N ARG A 82 -10.82 9.71 -19.26
CA ARG A 82 -11.79 9.05 -18.38
C ARG A 82 -11.86 7.56 -18.67
N TYR A 83 -11.86 7.19 -19.92
CA TYR A 83 -11.85 5.77 -20.31
C TYR A 83 -10.63 5.04 -19.74
N ARG A 84 -9.44 5.63 -19.88
CA ARG A 84 -8.22 5.02 -19.34
C ARG A 84 -8.26 4.88 -17.82
N LEU A 85 -8.71 5.93 -17.13
CA LEU A 85 -8.77 5.92 -15.67
C LEU A 85 -9.80 4.91 -15.16
N VAL A 86 -10.96 4.81 -15.81
CA VAL A 86 -11.98 3.82 -15.45
C VAL A 86 -11.46 2.41 -15.69
N ALA A 87 -10.80 2.18 -16.82
CA ALA A 87 -10.21 0.87 -17.12
C ALA A 87 -9.16 0.48 -16.08
N GLU A 88 -8.30 1.41 -15.68
CA GLU A 88 -7.31 1.20 -14.63
C GLU A 88 -7.98 0.88 -13.29
N GLY A 89 -9.03 1.62 -12.95
CA GLY A 89 -9.80 1.39 -11.73
C GLY A 89 -10.46 0.02 -11.70
N VAL A 90 -11.04 -0.41 -12.82
CA VAL A 90 -11.65 -1.74 -12.93
C VAL A 90 -10.61 -2.83 -12.73
N GLU A 91 -9.43 -2.67 -13.34
CA GLU A 91 -8.34 -3.62 -13.17
C GLU A 91 -7.90 -3.74 -11.71
N ILE A 92 -7.77 -2.60 -11.02
CA ILE A 92 -7.43 -2.57 -9.59
C ILE A 92 -8.50 -3.29 -8.76
N LEU A 93 -9.78 -3.03 -9.04
CA LEU A 93 -10.88 -3.68 -8.34
C LEU A 93 -10.89 -5.20 -8.56
N GLN A 94 -10.57 -5.64 -9.77
CA GLN A 94 -10.44 -7.07 -10.07
C GLN A 94 -9.30 -7.69 -9.29
N MET A 95 -8.16 -7.00 -9.17
CA MET A 95 -7.04 -7.46 -8.36
C MET A 95 -7.39 -7.55 -6.89
N LEU A 96 -8.15 -6.58 -6.37
CA LEU A 96 -8.62 -6.59 -4.99
C LEU A 96 -9.57 -7.76 -4.73
N ASP A 97 -10.47 -8.05 -5.67
CA ASP A 97 -11.40 -9.18 -5.56
C ASP A 97 -10.67 -10.53 -5.60
N ALA A 98 -9.54 -10.58 -6.31
CA ALA A 98 -8.74 -11.80 -6.40
C ALA A 98 -7.93 -12.08 -5.15
N LEU A 99 -7.71 -11.08 -4.28
CA LEU A 99 -7.02 -11.29 -3.01
C LEU A 99 -7.90 -12.10 -2.05
N PRO A 100 -7.28 -12.93 -1.18
CA PRO A 100 -8.04 -13.66 -0.18
C PRO A 100 -8.79 -12.66 0.72
N ALA A 101 -10.07 -12.94 0.92
CA ALA A 101 -10.88 -12.11 1.79
C ALA A 101 -10.32 -12.15 3.21
N ASP A 102 -10.29 -10.97 3.86
CA ASP A 102 -10.02 -10.89 5.29
C ASP A 102 -11.24 -11.42 6.04
N ASP A 103 -11.40 -12.72 6.04
CA ASP A 103 -12.43 -13.32 6.88
C ASP A 103 -11.94 -13.35 8.31
N PRO A 104 -12.76 -12.84 9.23
CA PRO A 104 -12.46 -12.97 10.64
C PRO A 104 -12.53 -14.44 11.08
#